data_cdf99dd46ed43c90a9a9741e8091c912
#
_entry.id   cdf99dd46ed43c90a9a9741e8091c912
#
_cell.length_a   1.000
_cell.length_b   1.000
_cell.length_c   1.000
_cell.angle_alpha   90.00
_cell.angle_beta   90.00
_cell.angle_gamma   90.00
#
_symmetry.space_group_name_H-M   'P 1'
#
loop_
_entity.id
_entity.type
_entity.pdbx_description
1 polymer ?
#
loop_
_entity_poly.entity_id
_entity_poly.type
_entity_poly.pdbx_seq_one_letter_code
_entity_poly.pdbx_strand_id
1 'polypeptide(L)'
;MTERAVSLHAAAVLRVGYGLLYLVFLLREFPHREEIWGPDSPWTPHLARELLSQTGWFSALTFSDRPAFFEGCYALALLTCALFTLGWHTRALSLLFALVVTSFHGRNIYITDGGDNLIVLMAEYLTLVACGRRWSLDARRKRLRAPTYRSRPRPALARLLPAWEQAVLVRGQLSTLLHNCGMFVIAIQVCILYGCAGLYKVQGSTWRDGTALHYVLNLDLFRPWPELSQFADHHQLFIAIAGYLTVLVQVACPFALFSRLKYVVIGLLIGMHIGIAVLLGLPVFSGAMIVADAVFLPDRFFLLLQRICLTRLRRAGADATVPRARNGNLRPPPSPGTPGRSDVRSPVTDTTSS
;
A
#
# COMPACT_ATOMS: atom_id res chain seq x y z
N MET A 1 15.36 16.01 16.37
CA MET A 1 14.84 15.76 15.00
C MET A 1 15.94 15.42 13.99
N THR A 2 17.17 15.84 14.17
CA THR A 2 18.29 15.62 13.22
C THR A 2 19.09 14.34 13.43
N GLU A 3 19.01 13.73 14.62
CA GLU A 3 19.87 12.59 14.97
C GLU A 3 19.42 11.25 14.39
N ARG A 4 18.12 11.01 14.34
CA ARG A 4 17.55 9.73 13.87
C ARG A 4 16.31 9.93 13.01
N ALA A 5 16.30 9.28 11.85
CA ALA A 5 15.10 9.19 11.02
C ALA A 5 14.07 8.22 11.65
N VAL A 6 12.82 8.69 11.79
CA VAL A 6 11.70 7.94 12.38
C VAL A 6 10.84 7.27 11.30
N SER A 7 10.07 6.25 11.66
CA SER A 7 9.02 5.64 10.79
C SER A 7 9.49 5.26 9.37
N LEU A 8 10.70 4.71 9.26
CA LEU A 8 11.30 4.37 7.96
C LEU A 8 10.53 3.28 7.19
N HIS A 9 9.84 2.37 7.89
CA HIS A 9 9.01 1.35 7.26
C HIS A 9 7.68 1.95 6.76
N ALA A 10 7.07 2.84 7.54
CA ALA A 10 5.91 3.61 7.08
C ALA A 10 6.22 4.38 5.80
N ALA A 11 7.37 5.09 5.76
CA ALA A 11 7.82 5.79 4.55
C ALA A 11 8.01 4.85 3.34
N ALA A 12 8.48 3.62 3.57
CA ALA A 12 8.58 2.62 2.51
C ALA A 12 7.20 2.13 2.04
N VAL A 13 6.24 1.96 2.96
CA VAL A 13 4.86 1.59 2.63
C VAL A 13 4.18 2.70 1.83
N LEU A 14 4.32 3.96 2.25
CA LEU A 14 3.80 5.11 1.48
C LEU A 14 4.35 5.12 0.05
N ARG A 15 5.66 4.94 -0.13
CA ARG A 15 6.27 4.88 -1.47
C ARG A 15 5.71 3.73 -2.31
N VAL A 16 5.71 2.51 -1.76
CA VAL A 16 5.23 1.31 -2.48
C VAL A 16 3.74 1.44 -2.77
N GLY A 17 2.96 1.88 -1.77
CA GLY A 17 1.51 2.02 -1.89
C GLY A 17 1.11 3.04 -2.94
N TYR A 18 1.59 4.27 -2.85
CA TYR A 18 1.24 5.32 -3.83
C TYR A 18 1.82 5.04 -5.22
N GLY A 19 3.06 4.52 -5.30
CA GLY A 19 3.63 4.13 -6.58
C GLY A 19 2.83 3.01 -7.26
N LEU A 20 2.39 1.99 -6.50
CA LEU A 20 1.59 0.89 -7.03
C LEU A 20 0.16 1.34 -7.37
N LEU A 21 -0.49 2.13 -6.52
CA LEU A 21 -1.84 2.65 -6.78
C LEU A 21 -1.88 3.44 -8.06
N TYR A 22 -0.93 4.35 -8.26
CA TYR A 22 -0.89 5.17 -9.45
C TYR A 22 -0.51 4.36 -10.70
N LEU A 23 0.38 3.38 -10.56
CA LEU A 23 0.68 2.43 -11.63
C LEU A 23 -0.56 1.65 -12.06
N VAL A 24 -1.31 1.10 -11.10
CA VAL A 24 -2.56 0.35 -11.37
C VAL A 24 -3.61 1.26 -11.99
N PHE A 25 -3.74 2.51 -11.50
CA PHE A 25 -4.63 3.51 -12.08
C PHE A 25 -4.30 3.76 -13.56
N LEU A 26 -3.04 4.07 -13.89
CA LEU A 26 -2.63 4.28 -15.28
C LEU A 26 -2.83 3.02 -16.14
N LEU A 27 -2.56 1.83 -15.62
CA LEU A 27 -2.77 0.58 -16.37
C LEU A 27 -4.26 0.31 -16.62
N ARG A 28 -5.14 0.64 -15.66
CA ARG A 28 -6.59 0.52 -15.83
C ARG A 28 -7.10 1.46 -16.92
N GLU A 29 -6.65 2.71 -16.91
CA GLU A 29 -7.06 3.74 -17.86
C GLU A 29 -6.31 3.65 -19.21
N PHE A 30 -5.39 2.70 -19.36
CA PHE A 30 -4.59 2.55 -20.59
C PHE A 30 -5.43 2.47 -21.87
N PRO A 31 -6.56 1.72 -21.93
CA PRO A 31 -7.40 1.68 -23.13
C PRO A 31 -8.04 3.03 -23.49
N HIS A 32 -8.33 3.87 -22.49
CA HIS A 32 -9.04 5.16 -22.63
C HIS A 32 -8.11 6.37 -22.46
N ARG A 33 -6.78 6.16 -22.41
CA ARG A 33 -5.81 7.21 -22.13
C ARG A 33 -5.86 8.41 -23.07
N GLU A 34 -6.15 8.16 -24.36
CA GLU A 34 -6.24 9.23 -25.35
C GLU A 34 -7.51 10.06 -25.17
N GLU A 35 -8.64 9.43 -24.84
CA GLU A 35 -9.90 10.10 -24.55
C GLU A 35 -9.82 10.94 -23.29
N ILE A 36 -9.03 10.49 -22.29
CA ILE A 36 -8.94 11.16 -20.99
C ILE A 36 -7.91 12.30 -21.02
N TRP A 37 -6.70 12.04 -21.52
CA TRP A 37 -5.57 12.97 -21.43
C TRP A 37 -4.94 13.33 -22.77
N GLY A 38 -5.29 12.64 -23.82
CA GLY A 38 -4.73 12.79 -25.15
C GLY A 38 -5.00 14.17 -25.78
N PRO A 39 -4.33 14.47 -26.91
CA PRO A 39 -4.53 15.71 -27.63
C PRO A 39 -5.93 15.86 -28.20
N ASP A 40 -6.59 14.75 -28.58
CA ASP A 40 -7.93 14.73 -29.17
C ASP A 40 -9.04 14.49 -28.14
N SER A 41 -8.73 14.59 -26.84
CA SER A 41 -9.71 14.41 -25.75
C SER A 41 -10.81 15.49 -25.83
N PRO A 42 -12.06 15.19 -25.38
CA PRO A 42 -13.14 16.18 -25.27
C PRO A 42 -12.74 17.41 -24.42
N TRP A 43 -11.91 17.19 -23.40
CA TRP A 43 -11.22 18.26 -22.67
C TRP A 43 -9.93 18.63 -23.41
N THR A 44 -10.05 19.51 -24.38
CA THR A 44 -8.96 19.85 -25.30
C THR A 44 -7.73 20.43 -24.59
N PRO A 45 -6.51 20.26 -25.14
CA PRO A 45 -5.30 20.86 -24.59
C PRO A 45 -5.39 22.40 -24.46
N HIS A 46 -6.13 23.06 -25.32
CA HIS A 46 -6.35 24.51 -25.26
C HIS A 46 -7.12 24.88 -23.98
N LEU A 47 -8.25 24.23 -23.71
CA LEU A 47 -9.05 24.45 -22.49
C LEU A 47 -8.25 24.13 -21.23
N ALA A 48 -7.46 23.06 -21.26
CA ALA A 48 -6.58 22.73 -20.16
C ALA A 48 -5.54 23.85 -19.90
N ARG A 49 -4.88 24.37 -20.94
CA ARG A 49 -3.93 25.48 -20.79
C ARG A 49 -4.59 26.76 -20.26
N GLU A 50 -5.79 27.05 -20.70
CA GLU A 50 -6.54 28.21 -20.20
C GLU A 50 -6.83 28.07 -18.69
N LEU A 51 -7.35 26.92 -18.27
CA LEU A 51 -7.59 26.64 -16.84
C LEU A 51 -6.31 26.71 -16.02
N LEU A 52 -5.23 26.10 -16.50
CA LEU A 52 -3.93 26.10 -15.82
C LEU A 52 -3.38 27.53 -15.65
N SER A 53 -3.57 28.41 -16.66
CA SER A 53 -3.17 29.81 -16.59
C SER A 53 -3.95 30.60 -15.54
N GLN A 54 -5.22 30.28 -15.33
CA GLN A 54 -6.11 30.92 -14.33
C GLN A 54 -5.84 30.40 -12.91
N THR A 55 -5.54 29.12 -12.77
CA THR A 55 -5.40 28.45 -11.46
C THR A 55 -3.97 28.42 -10.94
N GLY A 56 -2.97 28.68 -11.79
CA GLY A 56 -1.56 28.55 -11.46
C GLY A 56 -1.08 27.08 -11.35
N TRP A 57 -1.92 26.12 -11.74
CA TRP A 57 -1.53 24.72 -11.79
C TRP A 57 -0.63 24.43 -13.00
N PHE A 58 0.07 23.30 -12.95
CA PHE A 58 1.02 22.89 -13.95
C PHE A 58 0.71 21.51 -14.52
N SER A 59 0.91 21.33 -15.82
CA SER A 59 0.89 20.02 -16.47
C SER A 59 1.94 19.95 -17.59
N ALA A 60 2.85 18.99 -17.49
CA ALA A 60 3.83 18.75 -18.55
C ALA A 60 3.17 18.23 -19.85
N LEU A 61 1.99 17.61 -19.75
CA LEU A 61 1.25 17.11 -20.92
C LEU A 61 0.74 18.23 -21.85
N THR A 62 0.72 19.48 -21.40
CA THR A 62 0.28 20.61 -22.21
C THR A 62 1.40 21.29 -23.00
N PHE A 63 2.63 20.79 -22.93
CA PHE A 63 3.77 21.38 -23.68
C PHE A 63 3.72 21.10 -25.17
N SER A 64 3.07 20.02 -25.59
CA SER A 64 2.94 19.67 -27.00
C SER A 64 1.65 18.91 -27.26
N ASP A 65 0.97 19.25 -28.35
CA ASP A 65 -0.27 18.61 -28.77
C ASP A 65 0.01 17.43 -29.74
N ARG A 66 1.27 16.98 -29.86
CA ARG A 66 1.63 15.85 -30.71
C ARG A 66 1.28 14.54 -30.04
N PRO A 67 0.57 13.60 -30.71
CA PRO A 67 0.24 12.29 -30.12
C PRO A 67 1.48 11.52 -29.66
N ALA A 68 2.56 11.55 -30.44
CA ALA A 68 3.82 10.88 -30.05
C ALA A 68 4.44 11.43 -28.76
N PHE A 69 4.27 12.72 -28.47
CA PHE A 69 4.72 13.32 -27.21
C PHE A 69 3.88 12.81 -26.04
N PHE A 70 2.57 12.76 -26.20
CA PHE A 70 1.65 12.24 -25.20
C PHE A 70 1.97 10.77 -24.88
N GLU A 71 2.12 9.92 -25.89
CA GLU A 71 2.46 8.49 -25.70
C GLU A 71 3.83 8.32 -25.00
N GLY A 72 4.81 9.14 -25.35
CA GLY A 72 6.10 9.16 -24.67
C GLY A 72 5.99 9.53 -23.19
N CYS A 73 5.19 10.54 -22.85
CA CYS A 73 4.90 10.94 -21.48
C CYS A 73 4.16 9.85 -20.71
N TYR A 74 3.21 9.16 -21.34
CA TYR A 74 2.46 8.07 -20.74
C TYR A 74 3.36 6.87 -20.43
N ALA A 75 4.19 6.46 -21.38
CA ALA A 75 5.17 5.39 -21.18
C ALA A 75 6.18 5.75 -20.07
N LEU A 76 6.66 7.00 -20.04
CA LEU A 76 7.54 7.51 -18.99
C LEU A 76 6.83 7.46 -17.61
N ALA A 77 5.54 7.79 -17.56
CA ALA A 77 4.75 7.73 -16.33
C ALA A 77 4.67 6.29 -15.77
N LEU A 78 4.32 5.31 -16.62
CA LEU A 78 4.29 3.90 -16.24
C LEU A 78 5.65 3.42 -15.73
N LEU A 79 6.72 3.73 -16.44
CA LEU A 79 8.09 3.37 -16.06
C LEU A 79 8.48 4.01 -14.72
N THR A 80 8.17 5.30 -14.55
CA THR A 80 8.44 6.05 -13.32
C THR A 80 7.73 5.43 -12.13
N CYS A 81 6.44 5.12 -12.24
CA CYS A 81 5.66 4.49 -11.19
C CYS A 81 6.22 3.11 -10.81
N ALA A 82 6.58 2.30 -11.80
CA ALA A 82 7.16 0.97 -11.57
C ALA A 82 8.53 1.07 -10.85
N LEU A 83 9.44 1.90 -11.33
CA LEU A 83 10.77 2.08 -10.74
C LEU A 83 10.71 2.75 -9.36
N PHE A 84 9.79 3.71 -9.15
CA PHE A 84 9.55 4.33 -7.85
C PHE A 84 9.03 3.31 -6.84
N THR A 85 8.07 2.47 -7.22
CA THR A 85 7.55 1.37 -6.39
C THR A 85 8.67 0.42 -5.97
N LEU A 86 9.54 0.01 -6.91
CA LEU A 86 10.69 -0.84 -6.63
C LEU A 86 11.77 -0.14 -5.78
N GLY A 87 11.78 1.18 -5.75
CA GLY A 87 12.74 1.97 -5.00
C GLY A 87 14.12 2.04 -5.62
N TRP A 88 14.18 2.24 -6.94
CA TRP A 88 15.41 2.46 -7.70
C TRP A 88 15.65 3.96 -7.83
N HIS A 89 16.85 4.44 -7.44
CA HIS A 89 17.18 5.88 -7.43
C HIS A 89 16.08 6.75 -6.81
N THR A 90 15.56 6.36 -5.65
CA THR A 90 14.34 6.90 -5.04
C THR A 90 14.31 8.43 -4.91
N ARG A 91 15.46 9.09 -4.73
CA ARG A 91 15.53 10.55 -4.62
C ARG A 91 15.16 11.27 -5.92
N ALA A 92 15.66 10.80 -7.05
CA ALA A 92 15.33 11.38 -8.36
C ALA A 92 13.92 10.98 -8.79
N LEU A 93 13.58 9.69 -8.57
CA LEU A 93 12.27 9.19 -8.96
C LEU A 93 11.12 9.71 -8.09
N SER A 94 11.36 10.15 -6.85
CA SER A 94 10.29 10.82 -6.09
C SER A 94 9.91 12.18 -6.70
N LEU A 95 10.89 12.94 -7.20
CA LEU A 95 10.63 14.19 -7.90
C LEU A 95 9.90 13.96 -9.23
N LEU A 96 10.37 12.97 -10.00
CA LEU A 96 9.73 12.62 -11.26
C LEU A 96 8.33 12.06 -11.06
N PHE A 97 8.11 11.26 -10.02
CA PHE A 97 6.79 10.74 -9.64
C PHE A 97 5.82 11.88 -9.27
N ALA A 98 6.26 12.85 -8.45
CA ALA A 98 5.46 14.02 -8.14
C ALA A 98 5.12 14.82 -9.41
N LEU A 99 6.08 15.05 -10.30
CA LEU A 99 5.85 15.71 -11.59
C LEU A 99 4.84 14.96 -12.45
N VAL A 100 4.95 13.64 -12.56
CA VAL A 100 4.02 12.81 -13.33
C VAL A 100 2.61 12.92 -12.75
N VAL A 101 2.44 12.67 -11.44
CA VAL A 101 1.13 12.70 -10.78
C VAL A 101 0.48 14.08 -10.94
N THR A 102 1.19 15.16 -10.65
CA THR A 102 0.70 16.53 -10.79
C THR A 102 0.33 16.85 -12.24
N SER A 103 1.13 16.37 -13.21
CA SER A 103 0.87 16.65 -14.64
C SER A 103 -0.39 15.95 -15.15
N PHE A 104 -0.61 14.68 -14.80
CA PHE A 104 -1.80 13.96 -15.22
C PHE A 104 -3.05 14.50 -14.50
N HIS A 105 -2.94 14.83 -13.21
CA HIS A 105 -4.02 15.46 -12.44
C HIS A 105 -4.42 16.82 -13.03
N GLY A 106 -3.44 17.69 -13.29
CA GLY A 106 -3.69 19.01 -13.87
C GLY A 106 -4.17 18.97 -15.33
N ARG A 107 -3.90 17.89 -16.09
CA ARG A 107 -4.34 17.78 -17.48
C ARG A 107 -5.85 17.60 -17.61
N ASN A 108 -6.49 16.88 -16.68
CA ASN A 108 -7.93 16.68 -16.69
C ASN A 108 -8.47 16.62 -15.25
N ILE A 109 -9.06 17.72 -14.81
CA ILE A 109 -9.60 17.85 -13.45
C ILE A 109 -10.99 17.19 -13.29
N TYR A 110 -11.69 16.88 -14.38
CA TYR A 110 -13.06 16.37 -14.33
C TYR A 110 -13.16 14.90 -13.94
N ILE A 111 -12.05 14.17 -14.04
CA ILE A 111 -11.98 12.75 -13.66
C ILE A 111 -11.37 12.54 -12.28
N THR A 112 -11.08 13.62 -11.55
CA THR A 112 -10.37 13.56 -10.27
C THR A 112 -11.34 13.54 -9.09
N ASP A 113 -10.97 12.79 -8.07
CA ASP A 113 -11.69 12.74 -6.80
C ASP A 113 -10.79 13.17 -5.60
N GLY A 114 -11.33 13.04 -4.39
CA GLY A 114 -10.55 13.34 -3.17
C GLY A 114 -9.32 12.45 -2.97
N GLY A 115 -9.33 11.24 -3.52
CA GLY A 115 -8.19 10.31 -3.50
C GLY A 115 -7.06 10.77 -4.41
N ASP A 116 -7.41 11.26 -5.61
CA ASP A 116 -6.42 11.80 -6.55
C ASP A 116 -5.73 13.03 -5.98
N ASN A 117 -6.50 13.95 -5.36
CA ASN A 117 -5.94 15.09 -4.64
C ASN A 117 -4.97 14.66 -3.53
N LEU A 118 -5.35 13.62 -2.77
CA LEU A 118 -4.47 13.07 -1.73
C LEU A 118 -3.19 12.47 -2.34
N ILE A 119 -3.30 11.75 -3.46
CA ILE A 119 -2.13 11.16 -4.15
C ILE A 119 -1.16 12.25 -4.60
N VAL A 120 -1.65 13.37 -5.15
CA VAL A 120 -0.82 14.54 -5.51
C VAL A 120 -0.07 15.06 -4.30
N LEU A 121 -0.77 15.39 -3.21
CA LEU A 121 -0.15 15.90 -1.99
C LEU A 121 0.88 14.93 -1.41
N MET A 122 0.57 13.64 -1.39
CA MET A 122 1.51 12.63 -0.89
C MET A 122 2.71 12.44 -1.79
N ALA A 123 2.55 12.54 -3.11
CA ALA A 123 3.66 12.48 -4.06
C ALA A 123 4.64 13.66 -3.82
N GLU A 124 4.12 14.85 -3.58
CA GLU A 124 4.91 16.04 -3.27
C GLU A 124 5.64 15.90 -1.92
N TYR A 125 4.96 15.47 -0.87
CA TYR A 125 5.59 15.28 0.45
C TYR A 125 6.64 14.17 0.42
N LEU A 126 6.46 13.11 -0.36
CA LEU A 126 7.43 12.02 -0.52
C LEU A 126 8.74 12.48 -1.17
N THR A 127 8.79 13.62 -1.84
CA THR A 127 10.04 14.22 -2.35
C THR A 127 10.98 14.60 -1.19
N LEU A 128 10.43 15.02 -0.05
CA LEU A 128 11.19 15.37 1.15
C LEU A 128 11.60 14.13 1.94
N VAL A 129 10.81 13.06 1.84
CA VAL A 129 10.94 11.85 2.66
C VAL A 129 12.03 10.93 2.11
N ALA A 130 12.87 10.39 2.98
CA ALA A 130 13.90 9.40 2.62
C ALA A 130 13.30 7.98 2.47
N CYS A 131 12.26 7.83 1.65
CA CYS A 131 11.45 6.61 1.49
C CYS A 131 12.21 5.41 0.89
N GLY A 132 13.42 5.63 0.33
CA GLY A 132 14.30 4.58 -0.18
C GLY A 132 15.21 3.92 0.86
N ARG A 133 15.12 4.26 2.16
CA ARG A 133 16.00 3.69 3.19
C ARG A 133 15.61 2.27 3.61
N ARG A 134 14.36 1.85 3.38
CA ARG A 134 13.83 0.50 3.66
C ARG A 134 13.09 -0.05 2.44
N TRP A 135 13.02 -1.36 2.33
CA TRP A 135 12.28 -2.13 1.30
C TRP A 135 12.46 -1.60 -0.12
N SER A 136 13.71 -1.26 -0.50
CA SER A 136 14.03 -0.69 -1.80
C SER A 136 15.27 -1.34 -2.41
N LEU A 137 15.40 -1.23 -3.73
CA LEU A 137 16.61 -1.61 -4.45
C LEU A 137 17.82 -0.76 -3.99
N ASP A 138 17.59 0.52 -3.67
CA ASP A 138 18.63 1.40 -3.13
C ASP A 138 19.15 0.93 -1.76
N ALA A 139 18.24 0.48 -0.88
CA ALA A 139 18.63 -0.08 0.42
C ALA A 139 19.40 -1.39 0.27
N ARG A 140 19.00 -2.25 -0.69
CA ARG A 140 19.70 -3.49 -1.02
C ARG A 140 21.11 -3.22 -1.55
N ARG A 141 21.24 -2.29 -2.52
CA ARG A 141 22.55 -1.88 -3.06
C ARG A 141 23.47 -1.33 -1.98
N LYS A 142 22.96 -0.50 -1.06
CA LYS A 142 23.74 0.02 0.06
C LYS A 142 24.23 -1.06 1.00
N ARG A 143 23.40 -2.07 1.31
CA ARG A 143 23.81 -3.21 2.14
C ARG A 143 24.92 -4.04 1.48
N LEU A 144 24.81 -4.28 0.18
CA LEU A 144 25.81 -5.05 -0.57
C LEU A 144 27.15 -4.32 -0.73
N ARG A 145 27.14 -2.97 -0.74
CA ARG A 145 28.31 -2.11 -0.89
C ARG A 145 28.90 -1.64 0.44
N ALA A 146 28.23 -1.89 1.56
CA ALA A 146 28.71 -1.43 2.85
C ALA A 146 29.92 -2.25 3.27
N PRO A 147 31.11 -1.61 3.51
CA PRO A 147 32.23 -2.28 4.15
C PRO A 147 31.82 -2.67 5.58
N THR A 148 32.33 -3.82 6.04
CA THR A 148 31.95 -4.49 7.29
C THR A 148 32.17 -3.64 8.54
N TYR A 149 32.94 -2.56 8.43
CA TYR A 149 33.29 -1.69 9.57
C TYR A 149 33.35 -0.21 9.16
N ARG A 150 32.40 0.58 9.58
CA ARG A 150 32.47 2.05 9.56
C ARG A 150 31.94 2.59 10.87
N SER A 151 32.84 2.86 11.82
CA SER A 151 32.54 3.61 13.04
C SER A 151 32.09 5.02 12.65
N ARG A 152 30.95 5.47 13.18
CA ARG A 152 30.55 6.88 13.07
C ARG A 152 31.53 7.74 13.88
N PRO A 153 32.10 8.80 13.31
CA PRO A 153 32.89 9.74 14.09
C PRO A 153 32.05 10.31 15.24
N ARG A 154 32.65 10.47 16.41
CA ARG A 154 32.02 11.16 17.54
C ARG A 154 31.72 12.61 17.16
N PRO A 155 30.58 13.22 17.59
CA PRO A 155 30.21 14.58 17.21
C PRO A 155 31.29 15.64 17.50
N ALA A 156 32.06 15.45 18.60
CA ALA A 156 33.13 16.33 18.97
C ALA A 156 34.33 16.35 17.99
N LEU A 157 34.59 15.21 17.30
CA LEU A 157 35.64 15.12 16.29
C LEU A 157 35.18 15.59 14.88
N ALA A 158 33.88 15.81 14.68
CA ALA A 158 33.33 16.21 13.38
C ALA A 158 33.90 17.55 12.88
N ARG A 159 34.28 18.45 13.80
CA ARG A 159 34.87 19.75 13.45
C ARG A 159 36.31 19.66 12.95
N LEU A 160 36.99 18.56 13.24
CA LEU A 160 38.39 18.30 12.82
C LEU A 160 38.45 17.53 11.47
N LEU A 161 37.31 17.16 10.90
CA LEU A 161 37.25 16.45 9.64
C LEU A 161 37.50 17.40 8.45
N PRO A 162 38.03 16.89 7.33
CA PRO A 162 38.14 17.64 6.08
C PRO A 162 36.77 18.19 5.63
N ALA A 163 36.75 19.31 4.94
CA ALA A 163 35.52 20.01 4.52
C ALA A 163 34.51 19.09 3.78
N TRP A 164 35.02 18.18 2.96
CA TRP A 164 34.17 17.22 2.25
C TRP A 164 33.47 16.21 3.17
N GLU A 165 34.12 15.75 4.25
CA GLU A 165 33.50 14.87 5.26
C GLU A 165 32.47 15.62 6.08
N GLN A 166 32.74 16.89 6.43
CA GLN A 166 31.76 17.77 7.06
C GLN A 166 30.53 17.96 6.18
N ALA A 167 30.70 18.20 4.87
CA ALA A 167 29.61 18.32 3.92
C ALA A 167 28.76 17.04 3.81
N VAL A 168 29.37 15.85 3.86
CA VAL A 168 28.67 14.57 3.88
C VAL A 168 27.84 14.39 5.17
N LEU A 169 28.38 14.80 6.32
CA LEU A 169 27.65 14.76 7.60
C LEU A 169 26.46 15.72 7.60
N VAL A 170 26.67 16.98 7.19
CA VAL A 170 25.60 17.99 7.09
C VAL A 170 24.49 17.52 6.14
N ARG A 171 24.83 16.99 4.96
CA ARG A 171 23.87 16.41 4.04
C ARG A 171 23.09 15.27 4.66
N GLY A 172 23.73 14.44 5.48
CA GLY A 172 23.09 13.34 6.20
C GLY A 172 22.09 13.83 7.25
N GLN A 173 22.46 14.87 8.01
CA GLN A 173 21.60 15.51 9.00
C GLN A 173 20.40 16.22 8.34
N LEU A 174 20.65 17.00 7.28
CA LEU A 174 19.61 17.68 6.51
C LEU A 174 18.62 16.67 5.91
N SER A 175 19.12 15.58 5.31
CA SER A 175 18.27 14.52 4.79
C SER A 175 17.42 13.86 5.89
N THR A 176 17.91 13.77 7.12
CA THR A 176 17.17 13.21 8.26
C THR A 176 16.12 14.21 8.77
N LEU A 177 16.48 15.48 8.83
CA LEU A 177 15.55 16.56 9.20
C LEU A 177 14.39 16.64 8.21
N LEU A 178 14.69 16.74 6.90
CA LEU A 178 13.67 16.78 5.84
C LEU A 178 12.75 15.55 5.88
N HIS A 179 13.32 14.36 6.11
CA HIS A 179 12.52 13.14 6.26
C HIS A 179 11.56 13.23 7.44
N ASN A 180 12.04 13.65 8.61
CA ASN A 180 11.21 13.72 9.80
C ASN A 180 10.12 14.81 9.68
N CYS A 181 10.47 15.96 9.09
CA CYS A 181 9.50 17.00 8.77
C CYS A 181 8.45 16.53 7.75
N GLY A 182 8.88 15.86 6.67
CA GLY A 182 7.96 15.32 5.68
C GLY A 182 7.00 14.29 6.27
N MET A 183 7.49 13.36 7.09
CA MET A 183 6.63 12.39 7.79
C MET A 183 5.64 13.06 8.75
N PHE A 184 6.05 14.14 9.42
CA PHE A 184 5.19 14.93 10.29
C PHE A 184 4.11 15.67 9.50
N VAL A 185 4.46 16.30 8.38
CA VAL A 185 3.50 16.96 7.48
C VAL A 185 2.47 15.95 6.95
N ILE A 186 2.90 14.76 6.52
CA ILE A 186 1.98 13.70 6.08
C ILE A 186 1.02 13.32 7.21
N ALA A 187 1.50 13.14 8.44
CA ALA A 187 0.65 12.80 9.58
C ALA A 187 -0.37 13.91 9.88
N ILE A 188 0.04 15.17 9.86
CA ILE A 188 -0.87 16.32 10.03
C ILE A 188 -1.91 16.36 8.90
N GLN A 189 -1.48 16.19 7.65
CA GLN A 189 -2.39 16.22 6.50
C GLN A 189 -3.50 15.17 6.64
N VAL A 190 -3.17 13.95 7.05
CA VAL A 190 -4.16 12.90 7.25
C VAL A 190 -5.10 13.23 8.41
N CYS A 191 -4.58 13.79 9.51
CA CYS A 191 -5.41 14.27 10.62
C CYS A 191 -6.39 15.37 10.18
N ILE A 192 -5.92 16.35 9.41
CA ILE A 192 -6.76 17.44 8.88
C ILE A 192 -7.83 16.85 7.96
N LEU A 193 -7.45 15.94 7.07
CA LEU A 193 -8.38 15.35 6.11
C LEU A 193 -9.53 14.62 6.80
N TYR A 194 -9.24 13.73 7.76
CA TYR A 194 -10.29 13.03 8.50
C TYR A 194 -11.09 13.99 9.40
N GLY A 195 -10.41 14.89 10.11
CA GLY A 195 -11.06 15.86 10.98
C GLY A 195 -12.03 16.75 10.20
N CYS A 196 -11.60 17.35 9.09
CA CYS A 196 -12.43 18.18 8.24
C CYS A 196 -13.59 17.38 7.60
N ALA A 197 -13.31 16.17 7.08
CA ALA A 197 -14.32 15.32 6.49
C ALA A 197 -15.39 14.90 7.51
N GLY A 198 -14.99 14.57 8.74
CA GLY A 198 -15.90 14.26 9.83
C GLY A 198 -16.74 15.47 10.26
N LEU A 199 -16.11 16.61 10.51
CA LEU A 199 -16.80 17.85 10.93
C LEU A 199 -17.77 18.37 9.85
N TYR A 200 -17.39 18.27 8.57
CA TYR A 200 -18.28 18.61 7.47
C TYR A 200 -19.56 17.73 7.47
N LYS A 201 -19.39 16.42 7.72
CA LYS A 201 -20.52 15.50 7.83
C LYS A 201 -21.43 15.82 9.02
N VAL A 202 -20.89 16.24 10.16
CA VAL A 202 -21.68 16.66 11.33
C VAL A 202 -22.63 17.80 11.00
N GLN A 203 -22.27 18.67 10.05
CA GLN A 203 -23.11 19.79 9.62
C GLN A 203 -24.24 19.36 8.67
N GLY A 204 -24.09 18.24 7.97
CA GLY A 204 -25.09 17.75 7.01
C GLY A 204 -26.33 17.16 7.70
N SER A 205 -27.53 17.54 7.25
CA SER A 205 -28.79 17.02 7.80
C SER A 205 -28.90 15.50 7.64
N THR A 206 -28.64 14.98 6.46
CA THR A 206 -28.73 13.54 6.16
C THR A 206 -27.79 12.68 7.02
N TRP A 207 -26.62 13.21 7.39
CA TRP A 207 -25.71 12.55 8.31
C TRP A 207 -26.24 12.53 9.75
N ARG A 208 -26.89 13.64 10.17
CA ARG A 208 -27.51 13.73 11.50
C ARG A 208 -28.74 12.85 11.63
N ASP A 209 -29.50 12.72 10.55
CA ASP A 209 -30.71 11.88 10.51
C ASP A 209 -30.39 10.40 10.26
N GLY A 210 -29.11 10.05 10.05
CA GLY A 210 -28.65 8.68 9.79
C GLY A 210 -29.01 8.14 8.41
N THR A 211 -29.48 8.97 7.48
CA THR A 211 -29.95 8.58 6.14
C THR A 211 -28.90 8.76 5.03
N ALA A 212 -27.75 9.36 5.32
CA ALA A 212 -26.76 9.71 4.31
C ALA A 212 -26.32 8.52 3.43
N LEU A 213 -26.08 7.35 4.03
CA LEU A 213 -25.66 6.18 3.27
C LEU A 213 -26.77 5.64 2.36
N HIS A 214 -28.04 5.78 2.76
CA HIS A 214 -29.18 5.45 1.90
C HIS A 214 -29.10 6.21 0.57
N TYR A 215 -28.92 7.54 0.62
CA TYR A 215 -28.80 8.34 -0.59
C TYR A 215 -27.58 7.96 -1.41
N VAL A 216 -26.42 7.76 -0.78
CA VAL A 216 -25.17 7.41 -1.50
C VAL A 216 -25.29 6.06 -2.19
N LEU A 217 -25.85 5.04 -1.56
CA LEU A 217 -26.04 3.70 -2.12
C LEU A 217 -27.06 3.65 -3.27
N ASN A 218 -27.92 4.67 -3.39
CA ASN A 218 -28.91 4.81 -4.46
C ASN A 218 -28.46 5.77 -5.58
N LEU A 219 -27.23 6.32 -5.52
CA LEU A 219 -26.67 7.09 -6.64
C LEU A 219 -26.06 6.12 -7.68
N ASP A 220 -26.54 6.20 -8.92
CA ASP A 220 -26.07 5.33 -10.01
C ASP A 220 -24.56 5.40 -10.23
N LEU A 221 -23.95 6.57 -10.01
CA LEU A 221 -22.50 6.78 -10.12
C LEU A 221 -21.70 5.93 -9.12
N PHE A 222 -22.27 5.65 -7.94
CA PHE A 222 -21.62 4.91 -6.84
C PHE A 222 -22.27 3.55 -6.58
N ARG A 223 -22.73 2.90 -7.64
CA ARG A 223 -23.50 1.66 -7.52
C ARG A 223 -22.97 0.56 -8.44
N PRO A 224 -21.69 0.15 -8.28
CA PRO A 224 -21.08 -0.88 -9.16
C PRO A 224 -21.76 -2.24 -9.02
N TRP A 225 -22.37 -2.51 -7.88
CA TRP A 225 -23.09 -3.75 -7.56
C TRP A 225 -24.50 -3.45 -7.08
N PRO A 226 -25.49 -3.24 -8.00
CA PRO A 226 -26.85 -2.82 -7.65
C PRO A 226 -27.51 -3.71 -6.59
N GLU A 227 -27.38 -5.03 -6.71
CA GLU A 227 -27.96 -5.99 -5.77
C GLU A 227 -27.34 -5.87 -4.36
N LEU A 228 -26.02 -5.69 -4.26
CA LEU A 228 -25.33 -5.52 -3.00
C LEU A 228 -25.71 -4.19 -2.33
N SER A 229 -25.82 -3.12 -3.12
CA SER A 229 -26.25 -1.82 -2.63
C SER A 229 -27.69 -1.85 -2.11
N GLN A 230 -28.61 -2.52 -2.83
CA GLN A 230 -29.98 -2.73 -2.39
C GLN A 230 -30.06 -3.59 -1.13
N PHE A 231 -29.28 -4.68 -1.07
CA PHE A 231 -29.23 -5.50 0.13
C PHE A 231 -28.78 -4.71 1.35
N ALA A 232 -27.74 -3.88 1.22
CA ALA A 232 -27.26 -3.03 2.30
C ALA A 232 -28.33 -1.98 2.69
N ASP A 233 -29.00 -1.39 1.71
CA ASP A 233 -30.00 -0.32 1.87
C ASP A 233 -31.27 -0.82 2.56
N HIS A 234 -31.71 -2.05 2.31
CA HIS A 234 -32.86 -2.64 3.00
C HIS A 234 -32.65 -2.80 4.52
N HIS A 235 -31.41 -2.74 5.00
CA HIS A 235 -31.09 -2.87 6.41
C HIS A 235 -30.89 -1.50 7.07
N GLN A 236 -31.99 -0.80 7.40
CA GLN A 236 -31.97 0.56 7.95
C GLN A 236 -31.02 0.72 9.15
N LEU A 237 -30.99 -0.30 10.05
CA LEU A 237 -30.09 -0.27 11.20
C LEU A 237 -28.61 -0.30 10.77
N PHE A 238 -28.26 -1.06 9.72
CA PHE A 238 -26.90 -1.07 9.16
C PHE A 238 -26.55 0.31 8.60
N ILE A 239 -27.44 0.93 7.84
CA ILE A 239 -27.26 2.27 7.26
C ILE A 239 -26.99 3.30 8.36
N ALA A 240 -27.83 3.34 9.40
CA ALA A 240 -27.69 4.28 10.50
C ALA A 240 -26.38 4.06 11.28
N ILE A 241 -26.09 2.82 11.70
CA ILE A 241 -24.86 2.50 12.45
C ILE A 241 -23.61 2.80 11.63
N ALA A 242 -23.54 2.39 10.38
CA ALA A 242 -22.40 2.63 9.53
C ALA A 242 -22.20 4.13 9.24
N GLY A 243 -23.29 4.89 9.06
CA GLY A 243 -23.26 6.33 8.92
C GLY A 243 -22.68 7.03 10.15
N TYR A 244 -23.26 6.78 11.32
CA TYR A 244 -22.77 7.39 12.57
C TYR A 244 -21.36 6.95 12.94
N LEU A 245 -21.02 5.68 12.73
CA LEU A 245 -19.67 5.17 12.97
C LEU A 245 -18.65 5.87 12.06
N THR A 246 -18.99 6.08 10.80
CA THR A 246 -18.16 6.83 9.84
C THR A 246 -17.85 8.24 10.35
N VAL A 247 -18.86 8.97 10.79
CA VAL A 247 -18.68 10.33 11.35
C VAL A 247 -17.84 10.30 12.61
N LEU A 248 -18.20 9.42 13.55
CA LEU A 248 -17.52 9.30 14.86
C LEU A 248 -16.04 9.00 14.69
N VAL A 249 -15.70 8.01 13.86
CA VAL A 249 -14.31 7.58 13.66
C VAL A 249 -13.49 8.67 13.00
N GLN A 250 -14.06 9.38 12.03
CA GLN A 250 -13.36 10.49 11.36
C GLN A 250 -13.11 11.67 12.30
N VAL A 251 -14.12 12.08 13.09
CA VAL A 251 -13.95 13.15 14.08
C VAL A 251 -12.99 12.76 15.20
N ALA A 252 -13.05 11.50 15.67
CA ALA A 252 -12.20 11.01 16.74
C ALA A 252 -10.73 10.80 16.27
N CYS A 253 -10.50 10.59 14.98
CA CYS A 253 -9.20 10.21 14.43
C CYS A 253 -8.05 11.15 14.88
N PRO A 254 -8.09 12.48 14.69
CA PRO A 254 -7.00 13.38 15.08
C PRO A 254 -6.61 13.27 16.55
N PHE A 255 -7.56 12.96 17.43
CA PHE A 255 -7.34 12.86 18.89
C PHE A 255 -6.88 11.46 19.29
N ALA A 256 -7.44 10.43 18.70
CA ALA A 256 -7.18 9.04 19.05
C ALA A 256 -5.79 8.55 18.60
N LEU A 257 -5.23 9.12 17.53
CA LEU A 257 -3.96 8.70 16.94
C LEU A 257 -2.75 8.86 17.87
N PHE A 258 -2.84 9.73 18.87
CA PHE A 258 -1.81 9.92 19.88
C PHE A 258 -1.97 9.02 21.12
N SER A 259 -3.02 8.19 21.15
CA SER A 259 -3.37 7.29 22.24
C SER A 259 -3.19 5.82 21.88
N ARG A 260 -3.47 4.92 22.83
CA ARG A 260 -3.52 3.47 22.57
C ARG A 260 -4.72 3.08 21.69
N LEU A 261 -5.75 3.93 21.63
CA LEU A 261 -6.94 3.74 20.78
C LEU A 261 -6.63 3.81 19.29
N LYS A 262 -5.46 4.32 18.89
CA LYS A 262 -5.07 4.43 17.46
C LYS A 262 -5.25 3.13 16.66
N TYR A 263 -4.96 1.98 17.27
CA TYR A 263 -5.08 0.70 16.54
C TYR A 263 -6.54 0.34 16.23
N VAL A 264 -7.46 0.66 17.16
CA VAL A 264 -8.89 0.47 16.95
C VAL A 264 -9.39 1.43 15.89
N VAL A 265 -9.03 2.72 16.01
CA VAL A 265 -9.43 3.76 15.05
C VAL A 265 -8.90 3.45 13.64
N ILE A 266 -7.62 3.10 13.49
CA ILE A 266 -7.05 2.71 12.19
C ILE A 266 -7.76 1.47 11.64
N GLY A 267 -8.06 0.47 12.48
CA GLY A 267 -8.82 -0.70 12.04
C GLY A 267 -10.22 -0.36 11.52
N LEU A 268 -10.93 0.55 12.20
CA LEU A 268 -12.25 1.04 11.77
C LEU A 268 -12.15 1.89 10.49
N LEU A 269 -11.14 2.75 10.36
CA LEU A 269 -10.88 3.52 9.14
C LEU A 269 -10.60 2.60 7.94
N ILE A 270 -9.75 1.58 8.12
CA ILE A 270 -9.48 0.58 7.07
C ILE A 270 -10.77 -0.16 6.70
N GLY A 271 -11.57 -0.59 7.70
CA GLY A 271 -12.86 -1.25 7.46
C GLY A 271 -13.83 -0.35 6.68
N MET A 272 -13.93 0.92 7.07
CA MET A 272 -14.72 1.94 6.38
C MET A 272 -14.28 2.09 4.91
N HIS A 273 -12.97 2.23 4.66
CA HIS A 273 -12.45 2.38 3.30
C HIS A 273 -12.59 1.12 2.46
N ILE A 274 -12.50 -0.09 3.06
CA ILE A 274 -12.83 -1.33 2.36
C ILE A 274 -14.32 -1.32 1.95
N GLY A 275 -15.21 -0.89 2.85
CA GLY A 275 -16.63 -0.71 2.55
C GLY A 275 -16.85 0.25 1.37
N ILE A 276 -16.18 1.40 1.37
CA ILE A 276 -16.23 2.40 0.28
C ILE A 276 -15.71 1.79 -1.04
N ALA A 277 -14.58 1.07 -0.99
CA ALA A 277 -14.01 0.45 -2.18
C ALA A 277 -14.97 -0.56 -2.84
N VAL A 278 -15.66 -1.36 -2.03
CA VAL A 278 -16.54 -2.44 -2.50
C VAL A 278 -17.94 -1.90 -2.83
N LEU A 279 -18.59 -1.19 -1.91
CA LEU A 279 -19.98 -0.76 -2.06
C LEU A 279 -20.12 0.42 -3.03
N LEU A 280 -19.17 1.36 -3.02
CA LEU A 280 -19.23 2.55 -3.85
C LEU A 280 -18.33 2.48 -5.09
N GLY A 281 -17.55 1.41 -5.27
CA GLY A 281 -16.69 1.26 -6.44
C GLY A 281 -15.51 2.24 -6.51
N LEU A 282 -15.01 2.71 -5.36
CA LEU A 282 -13.92 3.68 -5.28
C LEU A 282 -12.61 3.06 -4.73
N PRO A 283 -12.01 2.07 -5.43
CA PRO A 283 -10.83 1.37 -4.92
C PRO A 283 -9.56 2.24 -4.88
N VAL A 284 -9.40 3.18 -5.82
CA VAL A 284 -8.23 4.08 -5.86
C VAL A 284 -8.28 5.07 -4.71
N PHE A 285 -9.43 5.73 -4.51
CA PHE A 285 -9.68 6.60 -3.37
C PHE A 285 -9.41 5.90 -2.04
N SER A 286 -10.04 4.74 -1.85
CA SER A 286 -9.92 3.96 -0.62
C SER A 286 -8.49 3.46 -0.39
N GLY A 287 -7.83 3.02 -1.45
CA GLY A 287 -6.43 2.61 -1.41
C GLY A 287 -5.51 3.76 -1.01
N ALA A 288 -5.72 4.97 -1.55
CA ALA A 288 -4.95 6.16 -1.19
C ALA A 288 -5.07 6.48 0.31
N MET A 289 -6.28 6.38 0.86
CA MET A 289 -6.54 6.62 2.28
C MET A 289 -5.93 5.55 3.18
N ILE A 290 -6.11 4.26 2.85
CA ILE A 290 -5.51 3.14 3.61
C ILE A 290 -3.97 3.22 3.61
N VAL A 291 -3.36 3.60 2.48
CA VAL A 291 -1.92 3.79 2.40
C VAL A 291 -1.47 4.97 3.27
N ALA A 292 -2.22 6.07 3.29
CA ALA A 292 -1.93 7.22 4.14
C ALA A 292 -1.92 6.86 5.63
N ASP A 293 -2.85 6.03 6.08
CA ASP A 293 -2.96 5.59 7.48
C ASP A 293 -1.70 4.86 7.99
N ALA A 294 -0.88 4.33 7.09
CA ALA A 294 0.38 3.68 7.44
C ALA A 294 1.35 4.61 8.20
N VAL A 295 1.22 5.95 8.07
CA VAL A 295 2.07 6.93 8.76
C VAL A 295 1.98 6.82 10.29
N PHE A 296 0.83 6.39 10.82
CA PHE A 296 0.56 6.27 12.26
C PHE A 296 1.02 4.94 12.87
N LEU A 297 1.38 3.97 12.02
CA LEU A 297 1.82 2.65 12.47
C LEU A 297 3.32 2.66 12.81
N PRO A 298 3.72 2.11 13.96
CA PRO A 298 5.12 2.06 14.35
C PRO A 298 5.92 1.04 13.53
N ASP A 299 7.22 1.26 13.37
CA ASP A 299 8.11 0.33 12.68
C ASP A 299 8.02 -1.12 13.19
N ARG A 300 7.72 -1.31 14.49
CA ARG A 300 7.54 -2.65 15.09
C ARG A 300 6.39 -3.42 14.44
N PHE A 301 5.30 -2.75 14.07
CA PHE A 301 4.15 -3.35 13.41
C PHE A 301 4.55 -3.92 12.05
N PHE A 302 5.25 -3.15 11.23
CA PHE A 302 5.71 -3.59 9.91
C PHE A 302 6.73 -4.72 9.98
N LEU A 303 7.61 -4.69 10.99
CA LEU A 303 8.57 -5.78 11.24
C LEU A 303 7.86 -7.08 11.66
N LEU A 304 6.78 -6.98 12.45
CA LEU A 304 5.96 -8.14 12.81
C LEU A 304 5.28 -8.74 11.58
N LEU A 305 4.64 -7.89 10.75
CA LEU A 305 4.03 -8.34 9.49
C LEU A 305 5.05 -9.02 8.58
N GLN A 306 6.24 -8.43 8.44
CA GLN A 306 7.31 -9.02 7.63
C GLN A 306 7.72 -10.40 8.15
N ARG A 307 7.84 -10.58 9.47
CA ARG A 307 8.16 -11.90 10.07
C ARG A 307 7.07 -12.91 9.77
N ILE A 308 5.80 -12.54 9.94
CA ILE A 308 4.66 -13.43 9.66
C ILE A 308 4.64 -13.86 8.19
N CYS A 309 4.79 -12.91 7.25
CA CYS A 309 4.85 -13.20 5.83
C CYS A 309 6.00 -14.15 5.47
N LEU A 310 7.20 -13.87 5.96
CA LEU A 310 8.38 -14.72 5.68
C LEU A 310 8.21 -16.14 6.25
N THR A 311 7.61 -16.28 7.44
CA THR A 311 7.36 -17.59 8.04
C THR A 311 6.32 -18.37 7.22
N ARG A 312 5.25 -17.72 6.75
CA ARG A 312 4.26 -18.38 5.88
C ARG A 312 4.84 -18.81 4.54
N LEU A 313 5.61 -17.93 3.90
CA LEU A 313 6.30 -18.26 2.63
C LEU A 313 7.27 -19.44 2.78
N ARG A 314 8.04 -19.50 3.87
CA ARG A 314 8.94 -20.62 4.16
C ARG A 314 8.19 -21.93 4.36
N ARG A 315 7.04 -21.90 5.06
CA ARG A 315 6.18 -23.09 5.24
C ARG A 315 5.59 -23.55 3.91
N ALA A 316 5.02 -22.65 3.11
CA ALA A 316 4.50 -22.97 1.78
C ALA A 316 5.57 -23.54 0.85
N GLY A 317 6.82 -23.03 0.90
CA GLY A 317 7.94 -23.58 0.15
C GLY A 317 8.39 -24.95 0.65
N ALA A 318 8.34 -25.22 1.95
CA ALA A 318 8.65 -26.52 2.53
C ALA A 318 7.61 -27.59 2.14
N ASP A 319 6.31 -27.22 2.17
CA ASP A 319 5.21 -28.10 1.77
C ASP A 319 5.24 -28.43 0.27
N ALA A 320 5.73 -27.50 -0.57
CA ALA A 320 5.87 -27.71 -2.01
C ALA A 320 7.06 -28.62 -2.37
N THR A 321 8.06 -28.76 -1.47
CA THR A 321 9.26 -29.59 -1.70
C THR A 321 9.15 -31.00 -1.12
N VAL A 322 8.12 -31.32 -0.33
CA VAL A 322 7.84 -32.70 0.11
C VAL A 322 7.24 -33.46 -1.07
N PRO A 323 7.94 -34.44 -1.66
CA PRO A 323 7.34 -35.29 -2.69
C PRO A 323 6.14 -35.98 -2.07
N ARG A 324 4.96 -35.79 -2.62
CA ARG A 324 3.76 -36.56 -2.29
C ARG A 324 4.16 -38.03 -2.51
N ALA A 325 4.45 -38.78 -1.44
CA ALA A 325 4.66 -40.20 -1.50
C ALA A 325 3.47 -40.80 -2.24
N ARG A 326 3.71 -41.24 -3.45
CA ARG A 326 2.77 -41.95 -4.29
C ARG A 326 2.40 -43.19 -3.51
N ASN A 327 1.23 -43.27 -2.91
CA ASN A 327 0.63 -44.48 -2.38
C ASN A 327 0.52 -45.49 -3.50
N GLY A 328 1.67 -46.10 -3.84
CA GLY A 328 1.73 -47.31 -4.58
C GLY A 328 1.40 -48.43 -3.60
N ASN A 329 0.32 -49.15 -3.86
CA ASN A 329 0.01 -50.45 -3.27
C ASN A 329 1.25 -51.33 -3.27
N LEU A 330 2.01 -51.30 -2.20
CA LEU A 330 2.98 -52.36 -1.91
C LEU A 330 2.16 -53.49 -1.33
N ARG A 331 1.86 -54.51 -2.19
CA ARG A 331 1.47 -55.83 -1.71
C ARG A 331 2.53 -56.30 -0.69
N PRO A 332 2.11 -56.81 0.48
CA PRO A 332 3.07 -57.37 1.42
C PRO A 332 3.81 -58.56 0.74
N PRO A 333 5.09 -58.75 1.00
CA PRO A 333 5.84 -59.90 0.47
C PRO A 333 5.20 -61.21 1.02
N PRO A 334 5.19 -62.31 0.22
CA PRO A 334 4.70 -63.59 0.67
C PRO A 334 5.52 -64.09 1.86
N SER A 335 4.85 -64.57 2.89
CA SER A 335 5.44 -65.18 4.08
C SER A 335 6.36 -66.35 3.69
N PRO A 336 7.52 -66.54 4.34
CA PRO A 336 8.39 -67.68 4.09
C PRO A 336 7.67 -68.97 4.53
N GLY A 337 7.59 -69.93 3.60
CA GLY A 337 7.01 -71.24 3.83
C GLY A 337 7.72 -71.99 4.98
N THR A 338 6.94 -72.54 5.88
CA THR A 338 7.36 -73.43 6.94
C THR A 338 7.93 -74.72 6.32
N PRO A 339 9.14 -75.18 6.72
CA PRO A 339 9.65 -76.45 6.22
C PRO A 339 8.85 -77.61 6.79
N GLY A 340 8.48 -78.57 5.90
CA GLY A 340 7.74 -79.77 6.21
C GLY A 340 8.46 -80.64 7.24
N ARG A 341 7.69 -81.09 8.21
CA ARG A 341 8.10 -82.08 9.21
C ARG A 341 7.89 -83.45 8.63
N SER A 342 8.99 -84.16 8.35
CA SER A 342 9.02 -85.54 7.94
C SER A 342 8.48 -86.49 9.02
N ASP A 343 7.62 -87.43 8.63
CA ASP A 343 7.13 -88.55 9.35
C ASP A 343 8.26 -89.42 9.85
N VAL A 344 8.24 -89.77 11.14
CA VAL A 344 8.91 -90.95 11.68
C VAL A 344 7.88 -91.74 12.48
N ARG A 345 7.62 -92.94 11.99
CA ARG A 345 6.75 -94.00 12.60
C ARG A 345 7.32 -94.55 13.88
N SER A 346 6.47 -94.72 14.87
CA SER A 346 6.16 -95.86 15.74
C SER A 346 7.32 -96.48 16.58
N PRO A 347 7.10 -97.19 17.68
CA PRO A 347 5.96 -98.13 17.89
C PRO A 347 5.31 -98.14 19.32
N VAL A 348 4.18 -98.78 19.34
CA VAL A 348 3.35 -99.38 20.30
C VAL A 348 4.07 -99.95 21.55
N THR A 349 3.58 -99.70 22.76
CA THR A 349 3.42 -100.70 23.82
C THR A 349 2.18 -100.36 24.67
N ASP A 350 1.33 -101.44 24.88
CA ASP A 350 0.28 -101.63 25.77
C ASP A 350 0.67 -101.39 27.24
N THR A 351 -0.26 -101.01 28.09
CA THR A 351 -0.75 -101.74 29.24
C THR A 351 -1.69 -100.82 30.11
N THR A 352 -2.93 -101.21 30.16
CA THR A 352 -3.77 -101.66 31.29
C THR A 352 -3.87 -100.82 32.53
N SER A 353 -5.17 -100.68 32.88
CA SER A 353 -5.79 -100.71 34.22
C SER A 353 -5.69 -99.44 35.12
N SER A 354 -6.69 -98.81 35.42
CA SER A 354 -7.82 -99.04 36.39
C SER A 354 -8.82 -97.89 36.27
#